data_8521838128e65526fb787316c740d4ed
#
_entry.id   8521838128e65526fb787316c740d4ed
#
_cell.length_a   1.000
_cell.length_b   1.000
_cell.length_c   1.000
_cell.angle_alpha   90.00
_cell.angle_beta   90.00
_cell.angle_gamma   90.00
#
_symmetry.space_group_name_H-M   'P 1'
#
loop_
_entity.id
_entity.type
_entity.pdbx_description
1 polymer ?
#
loop_
_entity_poly.entity_id
_entity_poly.type
_entity_poly.pdbx_seq_one_letter_code
_entity_poly.pdbx_strand_id
1 'polypeptide(L)'
;MEDPKFWNDRKQAEKILKEKKSYDNLLDSHKQSEKEINELYDIFQLANEENDKQLIQETLKKFSKLKKEFKKLEIKCFLSNENDILDSYLEFHAGAGGTESQDWAAMLRRMYMKWAAVRDHKVELISEHKGDEAGIKSSVIKISG
;
A
#
# COMPACT_ATOMS: atom_id res chain seq x y z
N MET A 1 -12.98 -27.16 -0.40
CA MET A 1 -14.14 -26.75 -1.20
C MET A 1 -14.87 -27.94 -1.81
N GLU A 2 -14.23 -29.07 -1.88
CA GLU A 2 -14.83 -30.34 -2.39
C GLU A 2 -15.68 -31.05 -1.34
N ASP A 3 -15.59 -30.66 -0.08
CA ASP A 3 -16.43 -31.21 0.99
C ASP A 3 -17.86 -30.61 0.93
N PRO A 4 -18.92 -31.44 0.78
CA PRO A 4 -20.30 -30.97 0.78
C PRO A 4 -20.70 -30.19 2.02
N LYS A 5 -20.02 -30.43 3.16
CA LYS A 5 -20.26 -29.73 4.42
C LYS A 5 -19.69 -28.30 4.44
N PHE A 6 -18.80 -27.95 3.51
CA PHE A 6 -18.20 -26.62 3.41
C PHE A 6 -19.25 -25.51 3.28
N TRP A 7 -20.34 -25.78 2.61
CA TRP A 7 -21.41 -24.82 2.33
C TRP A 7 -22.45 -24.70 3.47
N ASN A 8 -22.38 -25.56 4.48
CA ASN A 8 -23.31 -25.53 5.60
C ASN A 8 -23.10 -24.33 6.52
N ASP A 9 -21.87 -23.84 6.65
CA ASP A 9 -21.55 -22.58 7.34
C ASP A 9 -21.19 -21.49 6.35
N ARG A 10 -22.21 -20.69 5.99
CA ARG A 10 -22.09 -19.61 5.01
C ARG A 10 -21.03 -18.57 5.40
N LYS A 11 -20.92 -18.20 6.69
CA LYS A 11 -19.95 -17.18 7.14
C LYS A 11 -18.52 -17.69 7.03
N GLN A 12 -18.29 -18.93 7.41
CA GLN A 12 -16.97 -19.56 7.30
C GLN A 12 -16.59 -19.77 5.84
N ALA A 13 -17.52 -20.19 5.00
CA ALA A 13 -17.31 -20.35 3.56
C ALA A 13 -16.96 -19.01 2.89
N GLU A 14 -17.66 -17.92 3.22
CA GLU A 14 -17.36 -16.57 2.71
C GLU A 14 -15.96 -16.09 3.14
N LYS A 15 -15.54 -16.33 4.40
CA LYS A 15 -14.19 -15.99 4.88
C LYS A 15 -13.12 -16.72 4.07
N ILE A 16 -13.26 -18.03 3.94
CA ILE A 16 -12.29 -18.88 3.19
C ILE A 16 -12.24 -18.50 1.70
N LEU A 17 -13.39 -18.19 1.08
CA LEU A 17 -13.44 -17.75 -0.30
C LEU A 17 -12.74 -16.40 -0.51
N LYS A 18 -12.91 -15.46 0.44
CA LYS A 18 -12.20 -14.18 0.43
C LYS A 18 -10.69 -14.37 0.54
N GLU A 19 -10.24 -15.18 1.48
CA GLU A 19 -8.82 -15.51 1.65
C GLU A 19 -8.25 -16.16 0.38
N LYS A 20 -8.94 -17.18 -0.14
CA LYS A 20 -8.54 -17.83 -1.38
C LYS A 20 -8.38 -16.83 -2.52
N LYS A 21 -9.39 -15.97 -2.75
CA LYS A 21 -9.34 -14.94 -3.79
C LYS A 21 -8.15 -13.98 -3.61
N SER A 22 -7.82 -13.64 -2.37
CA SER A 22 -6.65 -12.80 -2.08
C SER A 22 -5.35 -13.47 -2.48
N TYR A 23 -5.18 -14.76 -2.13
CA TYR A 23 -4.00 -15.54 -2.52
C TYR A 23 -3.93 -15.81 -4.02
N ASP A 24 -5.06 -16.12 -4.67
CA ASP A 24 -5.11 -16.31 -6.12
C ASP A 24 -4.66 -15.03 -6.84
N ASN A 25 -5.19 -13.86 -6.46
CA ASN A 25 -4.78 -12.57 -7.02
C ASN A 25 -3.28 -12.29 -6.82
N LEU A 26 -2.72 -12.67 -5.67
CA LEU A 26 -1.31 -12.48 -5.38
C LEU A 26 -0.44 -13.37 -6.28
N LEU A 27 -0.80 -14.65 -6.40
CA LEU A 27 -0.13 -15.61 -7.25
C LEU A 27 -0.19 -15.22 -8.74
N ASP A 28 -1.35 -14.75 -9.19
CA ASP A 28 -1.52 -14.30 -10.58
C ASP A 28 -0.69 -13.04 -10.86
N SER A 29 -0.66 -12.10 -9.91
CA SER A 29 0.20 -10.90 -10.01
C SER A 29 1.68 -11.26 -10.04
N HIS A 30 2.11 -12.26 -9.25
CA HIS A 30 3.49 -12.75 -9.27
C HIS A 30 3.85 -13.39 -10.61
N LYS A 31 3.01 -14.31 -11.11
CA LYS A 31 3.21 -14.96 -12.41
C LYS A 31 3.26 -13.96 -13.57
N GLN A 32 2.37 -12.95 -13.52
CA GLN A 32 2.36 -11.88 -14.52
C GLN A 32 3.65 -11.07 -14.48
N SER A 33 4.13 -10.70 -13.29
CA SER A 33 5.39 -9.96 -13.14
C SER A 33 6.58 -10.78 -13.62
N GLU A 34 6.62 -12.09 -13.34
CA GLU A 34 7.66 -12.99 -13.81
C GLU A 34 7.70 -13.07 -15.35
N LYS A 35 6.53 -13.19 -15.97
CA LYS A 35 6.40 -13.18 -17.44
C LYS A 35 6.90 -11.86 -18.03
N GLU A 36 6.48 -10.73 -17.48
CA GLU A 36 6.89 -9.40 -17.95
C GLU A 36 8.41 -9.17 -17.79
N ILE A 37 9.03 -9.68 -16.70
CA ILE A 37 10.48 -9.61 -16.51
C ILE A 37 11.20 -10.38 -17.61
N ASN A 38 10.76 -11.60 -17.92
CA ASN A 38 11.38 -12.43 -18.95
C ASN A 38 11.23 -11.80 -20.34
N GLU A 39 10.04 -11.29 -20.69
CA GLU A 39 9.80 -10.56 -21.93
C GLU A 39 10.69 -9.30 -22.05
N LEU A 40 10.83 -8.52 -21.00
CA LEU A 40 11.70 -7.34 -20.99
C LEU A 40 13.18 -7.72 -21.09
N TYR A 41 13.59 -8.85 -20.51
CA TYR A 41 14.94 -9.36 -20.61
C TYR A 41 15.28 -9.76 -22.05
N ASP A 42 14.38 -10.49 -22.72
CA ASP A 42 14.56 -10.90 -24.12
C ASP A 42 14.65 -9.66 -25.06
N ILE A 43 13.77 -8.67 -24.85
CA ILE A 43 13.83 -7.41 -25.60
C ILE A 43 15.16 -6.68 -25.35
N PHE A 44 15.64 -6.66 -24.10
CA PHE A 44 16.90 -6.02 -23.75
C PHE A 44 18.09 -6.71 -24.44
N GLN A 45 18.09 -8.04 -24.52
CA GLN A 45 19.15 -8.79 -25.23
C GLN A 45 19.16 -8.46 -26.70
N LEU A 46 18.01 -8.52 -27.38
CA LEU A 46 17.88 -8.17 -28.80
C LEU A 46 18.34 -6.73 -29.09
N ALA A 47 17.88 -5.78 -28.26
CA ALA A 47 18.28 -4.37 -28.41
C ALA A 47 19.79 -4.17 -28.23
N ASN A 48 20.42 -4.97 -27.37
CA ASN A 48 21.86 -4.91 -27.14
C ASN A 48 22.66 -5.52 -28.30
N GLU A 49 22.18 -6.60 -28.89
CA GLU A 49 22.77 -7.22 -30.07
C GLU A 49 22.72 -6.30 -31.30
N GLU A 50 21.58 -5.60 -31.47
CA GLU A 50 21.38 -4.66 -32.56
C GLU A 50 21.98 -3.26 -32.29
N ASN A 51 22.56 -3.02 -31.09
CA ASN A 51 23.06 -1.72 -30.63
C ASN A 51 22.02 -0.60 -30.69
N ASP A 52 20.73 -0.94 -30.53
CA ASP A 52 19.62 0.04 -30.49
C ASP A 52 19.54 0.72 -29.12
N LYS A 53 20.21 1.87 -29.02
CA LYS A 53 20.25 2.68 -27.80
C LYS A 53 18.87 3.18 -27.35
N GLN A 54 17.96 3.42 -28.30
CA GLN A 54 16.63 3.91 -27.98
C GLN A 54 15.81 2.81 -27.30
N LEU A 55 15.79 1.62 -27.90
CA LEU A 55 15.07 0.46 -27.37
C LEU A 55 15.64 0.02 -26.01
N ILE A 56 16.97 0.09 -25.84
CA ILE A 56 17.61 -0.14 -24.53
C ILE A 56 17.07 0.81 -23.47
N GLN A 57 17.02 2.12 -23.75
CA GLN A 57 16.50 3.10 -22.78
C GLN A 57 15.01 2.90 -22.45
N GLU A 58 14.20 2.58 -23.43
CA GLU A 58 12.78 2.29 -23.25
C GLU A 58 12.58 1.05 -22.36
N THR A 59 13.34 0.00 -22.62
CA THR A 59 13.28 -1.23 -21.83
C THR A 59 13.71 -1.01 -20.39
N LEU A 60 14.77 -0.22 -20.15
CA LEU A 60 15.20 0.14 -18.80
C LEU A 60 14.15 0.98 -18.04
N LYS A 61 13.43 1.87 -18.74
CA LYS A 61 12.31 2.62 -18.13
C LYS A 61 11.17 1.68 -17.72
N LYS A 62 10.79 0.75 -18.59
CA LYS A 62 9.77 -0.27 -18.29
C LYS A 62 10.18 -1.14 -17.10
N PHE A 63 11.45 -1.57 -17.06
CA PHE A 63 12.00 -2.34 -15.95
C PHE A 63 11.95 -1.58 -14.62
N SER A 64 12.27 -0.28 -14.65
CA SER A 64 12.17 0.59 -13.47
C SER A 64 10.74 0.73 -12.94
N LYS A 65 9.75 0.77 -13.85
CA LYS A 65 8.33 0.79 -13.50
C LYS A 65 7.91 -0.54 -12.86
N LEU A 66 8.23 -1.64 -13.51
CA LEU A 66 7.92 -3.00 -13.03
C LEU A 66 8.52 -3.26 -11.64
N LYS A 67 9.77 -2.81 -11.39
CA LYS A 67 10.41 -2.87 -10.08
C LYS A 67 9.61 -2.16 -9.00
N LYS A 68 9.03 -0.99 -9.31
CA LYS A 68 8.18 -0.26 -8.35
C LYS A 68 6.86 -0.98 -8.07
N GLU A 69 6.27 -1.60 -9.09
CA GLU A 69 5.05 -2.39 -8.96
C GLU A 69 5.32 -3.65 -8.13
N PHE A 70 6.42 -4.35 -8.38
CA PHE A 70 6.82 -5.51 -7.60
C PHE A 70 7.08 -5.19 -6.12
N LYS A 71 7.69 -4.04 -5.82
CA LYS A 71 7.83 -3.57 -4.43
C LYS A 71 6.49 -3.37 -3.72
N LYS A 72 5.47 -2.88 -4.42
CA LYS A 72 4.13 -2.76 -3.84
C LYS A 72 3.50 -4.12 -3.56
N LEU A 73 3.76 -5.09 -4.43
CA LEU A 73 3.30 -6.47 -4.28
C LEU A 73 3.97 -7.15 -3.08
N GLU A 74 5.27 -6.96 -2.92
CA GLU A 74 6.06 -7.41 -1.78
C GLU A 74 5.49 -6.88 -0.45
N ILE A 75 5.19 -5.58 -0.37
CA ILE A 75 4.55 -4.99 0.81
C ILE A 75 3.19 -5.64 1.10
N LYS A 76 2.37 -5.91 0.07
CA LYS A 76 1.09 -6.61 0.25
C LYS A 76 1.25 -8.04 0.77
N CYS A 77 2.35 -8.73 0.38
CA CYS A 77 2.66 -10.05 0.92
C CYS A 77 2.99 -10.01 2.41
N PHE A 78 3.76 -8.99 2.84
CA PHE A 78 4.13 -8.82 4.25
C PHE A 78 2.94 -8.38 5.11
N LEU A 79 2.03 -7.57 4.56
CA LEU A 79 0.82 -7.10 5.22
C LEU A 79 -0.36 -8.05 4.92
N SER A 80 -0.28 -9.28 5.42
CA SER A 80 -1.27 -10.33 5.17
C SER A 80 -1.94 -10.87 6.44
N ASN A 81 -1.67 -10.27 7.61
CA ASN A 81 -2.31 -10.65 8.85
C ASN A 81 -3.79 -10.21 8.91
N GLU A 82 -4.59 -10.91 9.72
CA GLU A 82 -6.02 -10.59 9.88
C GLU A 82 -6.27 -9.13 10.31
N ASN A 83 -5.34 -8.53 11.05
CA ASN A 83 -5.43 -7.15 11.53
C ASN A 83 -5.01 -6.11 10.50
N ASP A 84 -4.26 -6.48 9.47
CA ASP A 84 -3.72 -5.54 8.47
C ASP A 84 -4.80 -4.96 7.54
N ILE A 85 -5.98 -5.59 7.52
CA ILE A 85 -7.16 -5.13 6.78
C ILE A 85 -8.09 -4.24 7.60
N LEU A 86 -7.79 -4.05 8.89
CA LEU A 86 -8.64 -3.26 9.78
C LEU A 86 -8.34 -1.77 9.64
N ASP A 87 -9.36 -0.95 9.99
CA ASP A 87 -9.18 0.49 10.10
C ASP A 87 -8.11 0.82 11.15
N SER A 88 -7.29 1.83 10.88
CA SER A 88 -6.25 2.27 11.79
C SER A 88 -6.56 3.64 12.40
N TYR A 89 -6.11 3.83 13.65
CA TYR A 89 -6.13 5.12 14.32
C TYR A 89 -4.71 5.64 14.42
N LEU A 90 -4.51 6.89 13.97
CA LEU A 90 -3.24 7.59 14.12
C LEU A 90 -3.42 8.70 15.15
N GLU A 91 -2.58 8.66 16.17
CA GLU A 91 -2.54 9.65 17.23
C GLU A 91 -1.28 10.52 17.10
N PHE A 92 -1.48 11.82 17.22
CA PHE A 92 -0.42 12.83 17.16
C PHE A 92 -0.40 13.56 18.49
N HIS A 93 0.76 13.63 19.14
CA HIS A 93 0.94 14.35 20.38
C HIS A 93 2.15 15.28 20.26
N ALA A 94 1.96 16.54 20.60
CA ALA A 94 3.07 17.46 20.71
C ALA A 94 3.96 17.08 21.93
N GLY A 95 5.27 17.11 21.73
CA GLY A 95 6.23 16.92 22.81
C GLY A 95 6.48 18.19 23.64
N ALA A 96 7.55 18.18 24.44
CA ALA A 96 7.91 19.27 25.35
C ALA A 96 8.47 20.54 24.68
N GLY A 97 8.48 20.63 23.36
CA GLY A 97 9.09 21.73 22.58
C GLY A 97 8.22 23.00 22.43
N GLY A 98 7.18 23.18 23.23
CA GLY A 98 6.33 24.37 23.14
C GLY A 98 5.57 24.49 21.80
N THR A 99 5.39 25.73 21.31
CA THR A 99 4.64 26.04 20.08
C THR A 99 5.19 25.33 18.84
N GLU A 100 6.53 25.20 18.73
CA GLU A 100 7.14 24.53 17.57
C GLU A 100 6.83 23.04 17.53
N SER A 101 6.75 22.36 18.67
CA SER A 101 6.34 20.96 18.73
C SER A 101 4.87 20.76 18.34
N GLN A 102 4.03 21.73 18.66
CA GLN A 102 2.60 21.75 18.30
C GLN A 102 2.41 21.95 16.79
N ASP A 103 3.19 22.83 16.19
CA ASP A 103 3.22 23.03 14.74
C ASP A 103 3.75 21.79 14.02
N TRP A 104 4.80 21.18 14.53
CA TRP A 104 5.34 19.93 13.98
C TRP A 104 4.31 18.80 13.99
N ALA A 105 3.58 18.63 15.09
CA ALA A 105 2.51 17.66 15.20
C ALA A 105 1.39 17.91 14.16
N ALA A 106 1.02 19.18 13.95
CA ALA A 106 0.05 19.57 12.93
C ALA A 106 0.56 19.28 11.50
N MET A 107 1.86 19.51 11.24
CA MET A 107 2.48 19.20 9.96
C MET A 107 2.47 17.68 9.69
N LEU A 108 2.83 16.85 10.67
CA LEU A 108 2.78 15.39 10.56
C LEU A 108 1.36 14.91 10.27
N ARG A 109 0.37 15.38 11.00
CA ARG A 109 -1.04 15.04 10.74
C ARG A 109 -1.42 15.37 9.29
N ARG A 110 -1.10 16.57 8.82
CA ARG A 110 -1.38 17.00 7.44
C ARG A 110 -0.68 16.10 6.41
N MET A 111 0.55 15.68 6.69
CA MET A 111 1.29 14.77 5.83
C MET A 111 0.56 13.43 5.70
N TYR A 112 0.12 12.83 6.80
CA TYR A 112 -0.60 11.55 6.78
C TYR A 112 -1.99 11.67 6.14
N MET A 113 -2.71 12.77 6.38
CA MET A 113 -3.99 13.03 5.70
C MET A 113 -3.82 13.11 4.16
N LYS A 114 -2.77 13.81 3.69
CA LYS A 114 -2.45 13.86 2.26
C LYS A 114 -2.02 12.51 1.71
N TRP A 115 -1.22 11.76 2.47
CA TRP A 115 -0.82 10.41 2.09
C TRP A 115 -2.03 9.49 1.94
N ALA A 116 -2.96 9.52 2.87
CA ALA A 116 -4.19 8.75 2.83
C ALA A 116 -5.06 9.12 1.61
N ALA A 117 -5.21 10.42 1.32
CA ALA A 117 -5.95 10.89 0.16
C ALA A 117 -5.33 10.40 -1.18
N VAL A 118 -3.99 10.41 -1.31
CA VAL A 118 -3.28 9.89 -2.50
C VAL A 118 -3.48 8.39 -2.67
N ARG A 119 -3.80 7.67 -1.59
CA ARG A 119 -4.04 6.22 -1.56
C ARG A 119 -5.51 5.85 -1.61
N ASP A 120 -6.40 6.82 -1.82
CA ASP A 120 -7.87 6.65 -1.84
C ASP A 120 -8.43 6.10 -0.51
N HIS A 121 -7.70 6.30 0.60
CA HIS A 121 -8.21 5.98 1.93
C HIS A 121 -9.11 7.10 2.46
N LYS A 122 -10.17 6.71 3.15
CA LYS A 122 -11.05 7.65 3.85
C LYS A 122 -10.40 8.07 5.17
N VAL A 123 -10.37 9.38 5.43
CA VAL A 123 -9.87 9.94 6.69
C VAL A 123 -11.00 10.61 7.44
N GLU A 124 -11.11 10.28 8.72
CA GLU A 124 -12.08 10.88 9.64
C GLU A 124 -11.34 11.47 10.85
N LEU A 125 -11.61 12.72 11.17
CA LEU A 125 -11.07 13.36 12.36
C LEU A 125 -11.92 12.95 13.58
N ILE A 126 -11.31 12.24 14.53
CA ILE A 126 -11.98 11.74 15.73
C ILE A 126 -11.90 12.76 16.85
N SER A 127 -10.70 13.33 17.08
CA SER A 127 -10.50 14.35 18.09
C SER A 127 -9.36 15.29 17.71
N GLU A 128 -9.45 16.53 18.21
CA GLU A 128 -8.42 17.55 18.06
C GLU A 128 -8.39 18.46 19.29
N HIS A 129 -7.20 18.63 19.84
CA HIS A 129 -6.89 19.67 20.82
C HIS A 129 -5.90 20.63 20.18
N LYS A 130 -6.35 21.84 19.91
CA LYS A 130 -5.52 22.88 19.30
C LYS A 130 -4.43 23.36 20.28
N GLY A 131 -3.32 23.83 19.74
CA GLY A 131 -2.31 24.55 20.49
C GLY A 131 -2.85 25.89 20.99
N ASP A 132 -2.19 26.45 21.99
CA ASP A 132 -2.62 27.72 22.57
C ASP A 132 -2.41 28.89 21.59
N GLU A 133 -1.31 28.88 20.83
CA GLU A 133 -0.96 29.92 19.86
C GLU A 133 -1.02 29.39 18.41
N ALA A 134 -0.50 28.18 18.20
CA ALA A 134 -0.47 27.55 16.87
C ALA A 134 -0.42 26.01 16.98
N GLY A 135 -0.68 25.32 15.87
CA GLY A 135 -0.56 23.89 15.79
C GLY A 135 -1.60 23.10 16.59
N ILE A 136 -1.24 21.89 17.02
CA ILE A 136 -2.08 20.99 17.81
C ILE A 136 -1.30 20.42 19.01
N LYS A 137 -1.95 20.35 20.17
CA LYS A 137 -1.46 19.62 21.35
C LYS A 137 -1.61 18.11 21.14
N SER A 138 -2.77 17.70 20.63
CA SER A 138 -3.03 16.32 20.25
C SER A 138 -4.11 16.25 19.17
N SER A 139 -4.09 15.17 18.38
CA SER A 139 -5.15 14.86 17.43
C SER A 139 -5.18 13.36 17.15
N VAL A 140 -6.38 12.85 16.91
CA VAL A 140 -6.61 11.46 16.50
C VAL A 140 -7.36 11.47 15.19
N ILE A 141 -6.84 10.76 14.20
CA ILE A 141 -7.52 10.52 12.94
C ILE A 141 -7.73 9.02 12.74
N LYS A 142 -8.87 8.65 12.16
CA LYS A 142 -9.16 7.28 11.71
C LYS A 142 -8.91 7.21 10.21
N ILE A 143 -8.21 6.18 9.76
CA ILE A 143 -7.97 5.88 8.36
C ILE A 143 -8.63 4.55 8.03
N SER A 144 -9.50 4.55 7.01
CA SER A 144 -10.26 3.39 6.53
C SER A 144 -10.08 3.21 5.03
N GLY A 145 -10.00 1.95 4.56
CA GLY A 145 -9.92 1.68 3.12
C GLY A 145 -9.10 0.49 2.73
#